data_c609b4ae04fb489e0482ade7fd3a723c
#
_entry.id   c609b4ae04fb489e0482ade7fd3a723c
#
_cell.length_a   1.000
_cell.length_b   1.000
_cell.length_c   1.000
_cell.angle_alpha   90.00
_cell.angle_beta   90.00
_cell.angle_gamma   90.00
#
_symmetry.space_group_name_H-M   'P 1'
#
loop_
_entity.id
_entity.type
_entity.pdbx_description
1 polymer ?
#
loop_
_entity_poly.entity_id
_entity_poly.type
_entity_poly.pdbx_seq_one_letter_code
_entity_poly.pdbx_strand_id
1 'polypeptide(L)'
;MEQCCVAPFSFYDVLTVRPGVGFVLRDIMTGEETSVTEQSGSHHTQVGDIMFAKLVSIDQVTLLEACAPVMFPPIEKSAILDLRKKIHERKLPLTPELLKDYDFEMLEIYHDITHRLLNPAIPQLQNTDGDPMLLHKLIYDLKCSPREALDSLKQLNITENDESILTGAEYEPSGELSKIEFTWEKPGNKKHKDWNNTILGHLHIEVTKLTAEVNSENRAQKFKALMEKLLPGKARYKTTVIESPQAMLARAEKEGNSARAKQHQKEQDELNNHPEVQVQIADYMRQHYRDWPSQKLPILNGKTALQAIKTKDGKEMVEALLMDIERRGKHTTPPLDHAIIAELRERLGLA
;
A
#
# COMPACT_ATOMS: atom_id res chain seq x y z
N MET A 1 28.06 -27.27 -24.49
CA MET A 1 28.85 -26.33 -23.66
C MET A 1 29.04 -24.98 -24.34
N GLU A 2 29.42 -24.89 -25.63
CA GLU A 2 29.58 -23.58 -26.28
C GLU A 2 28.33 -22.71 -26.27
N GLN A 3 27.13 -23.26 -26.47
CA GLN A 3 25.87 -22.50 -26.41
C GLN A 3 25.58 -21.93 -25.02
N CYS A 4 25.94 -22.62 -23.94
CA CYS A 4 25.77 -22.11 -22.57
C CYS A 4 26.64 -20.88 -22.30
N CYS A 5 27.83 -20.79 -22.92
CA CYS A 5 28.71 -19.64 -22.77
C CYS A 5 28.26 -18.42 -23.61
N VAL A 6 27.42 -18.65 -24.61
CA VAL A 6 27.00 -17.61 -25.57
C VAL A 6 25.67 -16.95 -25.22
N ALA A 7 24.75 -17.65 -24.58
CA ALA A 7 23.44 -17.09 -24.22
C ALA A 7 23.58 -15.96 -23.17
N PRO A 8 22.94 -14.79 -23.37
CA PRO A 8 22.91 -13.72 -22.38
C PRO A 8 21.88 -14.03 -21.28
N PHE A 9 22.03 -13.34 -20.13
CA PHE A 9 20.88 -13.15 -19.25
C PHE A 9 19.91 -12.16 -19.85
N SER A 10 18.63 -12.34 -19.59
CA SER A 10 17.58 -11.39 -19.95
C SER A 10 16.43 -11.44 -18.95
N PHE A 11 15.49 -10.49 -19.08
CA PHE A 11 14.25 -10.47 -18.32
C PHE A 11 13.12 -11.07 -19.15
N TYR A 12 12.43 -12.03 -18.58
CA TYR A 12 11.37 -12.77 -19.25
C TYR A 12 10.02 -12.62 -18.56
N ASP A 13 8.99 -12.21 -19.31
CA ASP A 13 7.59 -12.32 -18.88
C ASP A 13 7.14 -13.76 -18.93
N VAL A 14 6.45 -14.24 -17.92
CA VAL A 14 5.76 -15.53 -17.93
C VAL A 14 4.39 -15.35 -18.57
N LEU A 15 4.22 -15.83 -19.79
CA LEU A 15 2.96 -15.75 -20.53
C LEU A 15 1.99 -16.87 -20.17
N THR A 16 2.50 -18.11 -20.04
CA THR A 16 1.71 -19.26 -19.62
C THR A 16 2.53 -20.15 -18.71
N VAL A 17 1.84 -20.85 -17.82
CA VAL A 17 2.44 -21.82 -16.90
C VAL A 17 1.71 -23.15 -17.06
N ARG A 18 2.48 -24.24 -17.18
CA ARG A 18 2.00 -25.63 -17.11
C ARG A 18 2.75 -26.31 -15.95
N PRO A 19 2.13 -26.40 -14.76
CA PRO A 19 2.80 -26.98 -13.59
C PRO A 19 3.32 -28.39 -13.86
N GLY A 20 4.59 -28.63 -13.49
CA GLY A 20 5.28 -29.90 -13.74
C GLY A 20 5.78 -30.10 -15.18
N VAL A 21 5.56 -29.12 -16.09
CA VAL A 21 5.95 -29.19 -17.50
C VAL A 21 6.86 -28.05 -17.91
N GLY A 22 6.45 -26.79 -17.66
CA GLY A 22 7.24 -25.62 -18.02
C GLY A 22 6.42 -24.35 -18.25
N PHE A 23 6.99 -23.45 -19.05
CA PHE A 23 6.46 -22.11 -19.30
C PHE A 23 6.46 -21.77 -20.79
N VAL A 24 5.66 -20.77 -21.17
CA VAL A 24 5.94 -19.92 -22.32
C VAL A 24 6.44 -18.59 -21.79
N LEU A 25 7.65 -18.23 -22.14
CA LEU A 25 8.33 -17.01 -21.73
C LEU A 25 8.46 -16.05 -22.91
N ARG A 26 8.30 -14.75 -22.66
CA ARG A 26 8.61 -13.70 -23.62
C ARG A 26 9.76 -12.85 -23.10
N ASP A 27 10.83 -12.78 -23.84
CA ASP A 27 11.95 -11.88 -23.55
C ASP A 27 11.46 -10.43 -23.65
N ILE A 28 11.54 -9.69 -22.55
CA ILE A 28 11.07 -8.30 -22.48
C ILE A 28 11.97 -7.39 -23.34
N MET A 29 13.25 -7.72 -23.49
CA MET A 29 14.18 -6.93 -24.29
C MET A 29 13.98 -7.10 -25.79
N THR A 30 13.92 -8.34 -26.26
CA THR A 30 13.82 -8.65 -27.70
C THR A 30 12.37 -8.81 -28.19
N GLY A 31 11.46 -9.24 -27.32
CA GLY A 31 10.08 -9.57 -27.63
C GLY A 31 9.91 -11.01 -28.14
N GLU A 32 10.96 -11.83 -28.18
CA GLU A 32 10.88 -13.23 -28.63
C GLU A 32 10.16 -14.10 -27.59
N GLU A 33 9.30 -15.00 -28.10
CA GLU A 33 8.57 -15.97 -27.27
C GLU A 33 9.19 -17.35 -27.40
N THR A 34 9.38 -18.02 -26.27
CA THR A 34 10.03 -19.32 -26.21
C THR A 34 9.32 -20.24 -25.22
N SER A 35 9.08 -21.49 -25.65
CA SER A 35 8.59 -22.54 -24.75
C SER A 35 9.77 -23.17 -24.01
N VAL A 36 9.72 -23.15 -22.70
CA VAL A 36 10.79 -23.64 -21.81
C VAL A 36 10.30 -24.84 -21.04
N THR A 37 11.09 -25.90 -21.03
CA THR A 37 10.84 -27.10 -20.22
C THR A 37 11.46 -26.88 -18.83
N GLU A 38 10.61 -26.85 -17.80
CA GLU A 38 11.02 -26.67 -16.41
C GLU A 38 9.99 -27.28 -15.45
N GLN A 39 10.39 -28.29 -14.71
CA GLN A 39 9.49 -29.04 -13.84
C GLN A 39 9.24 -28.34 -12.51
N SER A 40 10.30 -28.09 -11.74
CA SER A 40 10.20 -27.64 -10.34
C SER A 40 9.71 -26.20 -10.23
N GLY A 41 10.30 -25.28 -10.99
CA GLY A 41 9.98 -23.85 -10.96
C GLY A 41 8.55 -23.57 -11.41
N SER A 42 8.00 -24.40 -12.32
CA SER A 42 6.64 -24.21 -12.85
C SER A 42 5.52 -24.36 -11.81
N HIS A 43 5.77 -25.00 -10.67
CA HIS A 43 4.78 -25.11 -9.58
C HIS A 43 4.61 -23.83 -8.76
N HIS A 44 5.60 -22.95 -8.76
CA HIS A 44 5.64 -21.75 -7.92
C HIS A 44 5.54 -20.46 -8.72
N THR A 45 5.50 -20.56 -10.04
CA THR A 45 5.44 -19.43 -10.97
C THR A 45 4.01 -19.11 -11.35
N GLN A 46 3.71 -17.82 -11.52
CA GLN A 46 2.41 -17.35 -11.98
C GLN A 46 2.54 -16.57 -13.30
N VAL A 47 1.47 -16.56 -14.08
CA VAL A 47 1.37 -15.72 -15.29
C VAL A 47 1.60 -14.26 -14.90
N GLY A 48 2.46 -13.57 -15.64
CA GLY A 48 2.87 -12.19 -15.39
C GLY A 48 4.05 -12.04 -14.44
N ASP A 49 4.59 -13.11 -13.83
CA ASP A 49 5.88 -13.03 -13.17
C ASP A 49 6.97 -12.65 -14.16
N ILE A 50 7.97 -11.91 -13.67
CA ILE A 50 9.16 -11.56 -14.45
C ILE A 50 10.34 -12.32 -13.87
N MET A 51 10.99 -13.11 -14.73
CA MET A 51 12.20 -13.86 -14.39
C MET A 51 13.44 -13.14 -14.93
N PHE A 52 14.50 -13.06 -14.16
CA PHE A 52 15.83 -12.75 -14.67
C PHE A 52 16.58 -14.07 -14.84
N ALA A 53 16.78 -14.47 -16.08
CA ALA A 53 17.19 -15.83 -16.38
C ALA A 53 18.07 -15.93 -17.65
N LYS A 54 18.65 -17.10 -17.82
CA LYS A 54 19.42 -17.50 -18.99
C LYS A 54 18.80 -18.74 -19.60
N LEU A 55 18.42 -18.65 -20.87
CA LEU A 55 17.83 -19.74 -21.62
C LEU A 55 18.84 -20.35 -22.57
N VAL A 56 18.82 -21.67 -22.71
CA VAL A 56 19.66 -22.40 -23.65
C VAL A 56 18.80 -23.37 -24.44
N SER A 57 18.91 -23.27 -25.76
CA SER A 57 18.21 -24.17 -26.69
C SER A 57 19.20 -25.21 -27.20
N ILE A 58 18.81 -26.50 -27.07
CA ILE A 58 19.53 -27.64 -27.61
C ILE A 58 18.54 -28.41 -28.47
N ASP A 59 18.82 -28.49 -29.76
CA ASP A 59 17.91 -29.04 -30.78
C ASP A 59 16.54 -28.35 -30.76
N GLN A 60 15.48 -29.03 -30.31
CA GLN A 60 14.12 -28.49 -30.21
C GLN A 60 13.66 -28.23 -28.76
N VAL A 61 14.56 -28.33 -27.81
CA VAL A 61 14.24 -28.15 -26.37
C VAL A 61 14.97 -26.92 -25.84
N THR A 62 14.21 -26.02 -25.27
CA THR A 62 14.78 -24.89 -24.52
C THR A 62 14.66 -25.17 -23.03
N LEU A 63 15.77 -24.99 -22.34
CA LEU A 63 15.92 -25.18 -20.89
C LEU A 63 16.26 -23.88 -20.20
N LEU A 64 15.85 -23.80 -18.94
CA LEU A 64 16.28 -22.76 -18.03
C LEU A 64 17.64 -23.14 -17.45
N GLU A 65 18.75 -22.59 -18.02
CA GLU A 65 20.11 -22.89 -17.58
C GLU A 65 20.40 -22.26 -16.22
N ALA A 66 19.96 -21.02 -16.05
CA ALA A 66 20.11 -20.28 -14.80
C ALA A 66 18.91 -19.35 -14.61
N CYS A 67 18.47 -19.23 -13.37
CA CYS A 67 17.42 -18.29 -12.96
C CYS A 67 17.81 -17.66 -11.65
N ALA A 68 17.67 -16.35 -11.58
CA ALA A 68 17.87 -15.64 -10.33
C ALA A 68 16.76 -16.02 -9.31
N PRO A 69 17.07 -16.05 -8.01
CA PRO A 69 16.17 -16.62 -6.99
C PRO A 69 14.90 -15.78 -6.74
N VAL A 70 14.89 -14.50 -7.10
CA VAL A 70 13.75 -13.61 -6.87
C VAL A 70 13.06 -13.32 -8.21
N MET A 71 11.80 -13.75 -8.32
CA MET A 71 10.91 -13.35 -9.42
C MET A 71 10.22 -12.05 -9.06
N PHE A 72 9.95 -11.22 -10.06
CA PHE A 72 9.34 -9.92 -9.86
C PHE A 72 7.86 -9.93 -10.24
N PRO A 73 7.02 -9.15 -9.54
CA PRO A 73 5.66 -8.92 -9.96
C PRO A 73 5.62 -8.07 -11.26
N PRO A 74 4.51 -8.13 -12.02
CA PRO A 74 4.38 -7.43 -13.31
C PRO A 74 4.69 -5.94 -13.25
N ILE A 75 4.38 -5.28 -12.13
CA ILE A 75 4.57 -3.85 -11.94
C ILE A 75 6.03 -3.39 -12.06
N GLU A 76 6.99 -4.29 -11.81
CA GLU A 76 8.43 -4.00 -11.85
C GLU A 76 8.98 -3.87 -13.28
N LYS A 77 8.17 -4.12 -14.31
CA LYS A 77 8.58 -4.03 -15.72
C LYS A 77 9.10 -2.65 -16.13
N SER A 78 8.70 -1.59 -15.44
CA SER A 78 9.03 -0.20 -15.79
C SER A 78 10.53 0.02 -16.02
N ALA A 79 11.40 -0.38 -15.06
CA ALA A 79 12.83 -0.20 -15.15
C ALA A 79 13.46 -0.96 -16.34
N ILE A 80 12.93 -2.15 -16.65
CA ILE A 80 13.39 -2.98 -17.76
C ILE A 80 13.03 -2.32 -19.11
N LEU A 81 11.82 -1.79 -19.23
CA LEU A 81 11.37 -1.05 -20.41
C LEU A 81 12.17 0.24 -20.62
N ASP A 82 12.56 0.92 -19.55
CA ASP A 82 13.40 2.10 -19.64
C ASP A 82 14.80 1.77 -20.17
N LEU A 83 15.39 0.63 -19.77
CA LEU A 83 16.65 0.15 -20.34
C LEU A 83 16.46 -0.19 -21.82
N ARG A 84 15.43 -0.98 -22.18
CA ARG A 84 15.09 -1.31 -23.57
C ARG A 84 15.01 -0.05 -24.43
N LYS A 85 14.33 0.97 -23.96
CA LYS A 85 14.21 2.25 -24.64
C LYS A 85 15.56 2.94 -24.85
N LYS A 86 16.42 3.02 -23.83
CA LYS A 86 17.76 3.60 -23.93
C LYS A 86 18.61 2.90 -25.00
N ILE A 87 18.51 1.58 -25.12
CA ILE A 87 19.23 0.80 -26.13
C ILE A 87 18.67 1.11 -27.53
N HIS A 88 17.34 1.15 -27.70
CA HIS A 88 16.69 1.50 -28.97
C HIS A 88 17.06 2.92 -29.45
N GLU A 89 17.20 3.87 -28.55
CA GLU A 89 17.63 5.24 -28.90
C GLU A 89 19.01 5.28 -29.57
N ARG A 90 19.87 4.27 -29.33
CA ARG A 90 21.17 4.10 -30.01
C ARG A 90 21.04 3.50 -31.42
N LYS A 91 19.81 3.19 -31.89
CA LYS A 91 19.48 2.61 -33.20
C LYS A 91 20.21 1.28 -33.49
N LEU A 92 20.52 0.52 -32.45
CA LEU A 92 21.11 -0.82 -32.56
C LEU A 92 19.99 -1.86 -32.49
N PRO A 93 20.05 -2.94 -33.31
CA PRO A 93 19.13 -4.05 -33.18
C PRO A 93 19.39 -4.77 -31.85
N LEU A 94 18.34 -5.12 -31.12
CA LEU A 94 18.46 -5.92 -29.91
C LEU A 94 18.70 -7.39 -30.29
N THR A 95 19.97 -7.76 -30.34
CA THR A 95 20.43 -9.14 -30.58
C THR A 95 20.97 -9.75 -29.29
N PRO A 96 21.02 -11.08 -29.14
CA PRO A 96 21.65 -11.73 -28.00
C PRO A 96 23.10 -11.28 -27.74
N GLU A 97 23.85 -10.99 -28.81
CA GLU A 97 25.22 -10.50 -28.68
C GLU A 97 25.27 -9.10 -28.07
N LEU A 98 24.36 -8.21 -28.51
CA LEU A 98 24.27 -6.85 -27.96
C LEU A 98 23.81 -6.88 -26.51
N LEU A 99 22.92 -7.80 -26.13
CA LEU A 99 22.44 -7.90 -24.74
C LEU A 99 23.59 -8.21 -23.76
N LYS A 100 24.62 -8.94 -24.19
CA LYS A 100 25.81 -9.19 -23.34
C LYS A 100 26.56 -7.92 -22.98
N ASP A 101 26.59 -6.94 -23.87
CA ASP A 101 27.21 -5.65 -23.57
C ASP A 101 26.48 -4.87 -22.48
N TYR A 102 25.24 -5.29 -22.16
CA TYR A 102 24.39 -4.71 -21.11
C TYR A 102 24.15 -5.64 -19.90
N ASP A 103 24.92 -6.72 -19.79
CA ASP A 103 24.81 -7.67 -18.67
C ASP A 103 24.93 -6.96 -17.31
N PHE A 104 25.78 -5.95 -17.20
CA PHE A 104 25.97 -5.21 -15.97
C PHE A 104 24.74 -4.36 -15.62
N GLU A 105 24.21 -3.62 -16.57
CA GLU A 105 23.01 -2.79 -16.37
C GLU A 105 21.79 -3.65 -16.05
N MET A 106 21.63 -4.81 -16.68
CA MET A 106 20.55 -5.75 -16.37
C MET A 106 20.71 -6.33 -14.97
N LEU A 107 21.92 -6.68 -14.57
CA LEU A 107 22.22 -7.16 -13.22
C LEU A 107 21.98 -6.09 -12.17
N GLU A 108 22.33 -4.83 -12.43
CA GLU A 108 22.06 -3.68 -11.57
C GLU A 108 20.55 -3.50 -11.37
N ILE A 109 19.75 -3.52 -12.45
CA ILE A 109 18.28 -3.46 -12.37
C ILE A 109 17.75 -4.62 -11.52
N TYR A 110 18.26 -5.84 -11.72
CA TYR A 110 17.84 -6.99 -10.91
C TYR A 110 18.12 -6.78 -9.42
N HIS A 111 19.30 -6.30 -9.08
CA HIS A 111 19.67 -6.05 -7.68
C HIS A 111 18.85 -4.90 -7.06
N ASP A 112 18.63 -3.82 -7.79
CA ASP A 112 17.84 -2.68 -7.32
C ASP A 112 16.38 -3.07 -7.03
N ILE A 113 15.76 -3.83 -7.95
CA ILE A 113 14.40 -4.33 -7.73
C ILE A 113 14.36 -5.30 -6.54
N THR A 114 15.30 -6.26 -6.50
CA THR A 114 15.39 -7.23 -5.41
C THR A 114 15.58 -6.54 -4.06
N HIS A 115 16.49 -5.58 -3.99
CA HIS A 115 16.72 -4.81 -2.76
C HIS A 115 15.45 -4.08 -2.31
N ARG A 116 14.73 -3.44 -3.24
CA ARG A 116 13.47 -2.73 -2.95
C ARG A 116 12.35 -3.66 -2.50
N LEU A 117 12.24 -4.84 -3.11
CA LEU A 117 11.23 -5.85 -2.75
C LEU A 117 11.50 -6.48 -1.38
N LEU A 118 12.78 -6.76 -1.07
CA LEU A 118 13.18 -7.35 0.21
C LEU A 118 13.27 -6.33 1.34
N ASN A 119 13.45 -5.04 1.02
CA ASN A 119 13.53 -3.94 1.96
C ASN A 119 12.51 -2.85 1.59
N PRO A 120 11.21 -3.13 1.71
CA PRO A 120 10.19 -2.17 1.34
C PRO A 120 10.32 -0.91 2.19
N ALA A 121 10.48 0.24 1.54
CA ALA A 121 10.48 1.51 2.22
C ALA A 121 9.09 1.76 2.82
N ILE A 122 9.02 2.01 4.13
CA ILE A 122 7.78 2.43 4.76
C ILE A 122 7.45 3.83 4.21
N PRO A 123 6.28 4.00 3.58
CA PRO A 123 5.92 5.30 3.02
C PRO A 123 5.89 6.35 4.14
N GLN A 124 6.36 7.55 3.83
CA GLN A 124 6.21 8.69 4.75
C GLN A 124 4.72 9.03 4.84
N LEU A 125 4.08 8.51 5.87
CA LEU A 125 2.68 8.78 6.14
C LEU A 125 2.54 10.26 6.57
N GLN A 126 1.53 10.93 6.02
CA GLN A 126 1.13 12.27 6.40
C GLN A 126 -0.30 12.25 6.93
N ASN A 127 -0.57 13.10 7.90
CA ASN A 127 -1.93 13.30 8.37
C ASN A 127 -2.73 14.18 7.39
N THR A 128 -3.99 14.41 7.70
CA THR A 128 -4.91 15.21 6.89
C THR A 128 -4.54 16.69 6.80
N ASP A 129 -3.61 17.18 7.62
CA ASP A 129 -3.07 18.53 7.55
C ASP A 129 -1.80 18.60 6.70
N GLY A 130 -1.22 17.43 6.34
CA GLY A 130 0.03 17.30 5.60
C GLY A 130 1.27 17.22 6.47
N ASP A 131 1.11 17.12 7.80
CA ASP A 131 2.23 16.93 8.71
C ASP A 131 2.73 15.47 8.64
N PRO A 132 4.03 15.21 8.83
CA PRO A 132 4.55 13.86 9.03
C PRO A 132 3.82 13.14 10.17
N MET A 133 3.39 11.90 9.92
CA MET A 133 2.63 11.13 10.90
C MET A 133 3.56 10.56 11.97
N LEU A 134 3.42 11.06 13.18
CA LEU A 134 4.07 10.60 14.41
C LEU A 134 3.03 10.60 15.51
N LEU A 135 2.81 9.44 16.14
CA LEU A 135 1.87 9.37 17.25
C LEU A 135 2.47 10.00 18.50
N HIS A 136 1.80 11.01 19.01
CA HIS A 136 2.17 11.71 20.25
C HIS A 136 1.10 11.43 21.29
N LYS A 137 1.50 10.79 22.38
CA LYS A 137 0.67 10.57 23.55
C LYS A 137 1.09 11.53 24.65
N LEU A 138 0.34 12.62 24.78
CA LEU A 138 0.57 13.64 25.82
C LEU A 138 -0.11 13.22 27.11
N ILE A 139 0.62 13.25 28.20
CA ILE A 139 0.15 12.81 29.51
C ILE A 139 0.16 14.00 30.47
N TYR A 140 -0.96 14.24 31.15
CA TYR A 140 -1.14 15.27 32.15
C TYR A 140 -1.63 14.65 33.45
N ASP A 141 -1.11 15.14 34.60
CA ASP A 141 -1.66 14.86 35.92
C ASP A 141 -2.80 15.87 36.16
N LEU A 142 -4.02 15.40 36.40
CA LEU A 142 -5.18 16.22 36.71
C LEU A 142 -5.18 16.60 38.20
N LYS A 143 -5.52 17.86 38.49
CA LYS A 143 -5.72 18.42 39.83
C LYS A 143 -7.18 18.84 40.05
N CYS A 144 -8.08 18.48 39.17
CA CYS A 144 -9.51 18.70 39.26
C CYS A 144 -10.24 17.38 39.00
N SER A 145 -11.55 17.34 39.23
CA SER A 145 -12.34 16.14 38.93
C SER A 145 -12.44 15.88 37.45
N PRO A 146 -12.67 14.60 37.02
CA PRO A 146 -12.90 14.27 35.63
C PRO A 146 -14.08 15.06 35.03
N ARG A 147 -15.11 15.31 35.79
CA ARG A 147 -16.28 16.10 35.34
C ARG A 147 -15.88 17.56 35.05
N GLU A 148 -15.11 18.17 35.88
CA GLU A 148 -14.63 19.54 35.68
C GLU A 148 -13.69 19.66 34.49
N ALA A 149 -12.83 18.66 34.30
CA ALA A 149 -11.97 18.55 33.10
C ALA A 149 -12.81 18.40 31.82
N LEU A 150 -13.83 17.51 31.83
CA LEU A 150 -14.74 17.33 30.71
C LEU A 150 -15.47 18.63 30.37
N ASP A 151 -16.06 19.32 31.34
CA ASP A 151 -16.82 20.55 31.11
C ASP A 151 -15.97 21.67 30.49
N SER A 152 -14.66 21.67 30.76
CA SER A 152 -13.70 22.59 30.15
C SER A 152 -13.30 22.20 28.71
N LEU A 153 -13.24 20.89 28.41
CA LEU A 153 -12.68 20.35 27.18
C LEU A 153 -13.72 19.88 26.16
N LYS A 154 -14.98 19.61 26.53
CA LYS A 154 -16.02 19.10 25.65
C LYS A 154 -16.29 19.99 24.42
N GLN A 155 -16.02 21.30 24.50
CA GLN A 155 -16.08 22.21 23.36
C GLN A 155 -15.09 21.88 22.23
N LEU A 156 -14.13 20.98 22.45
CA LEU A 156 -13.21 20.49 21.44
C LEU A 156 -13.83 19.41 20.56
N ASN A 157 -14.93 18.77 20.98
CA ASN A 157 -15.76 17.93 20.14
C ASN A 157 -16.87 18.81 19.56
N ILE A 158 -17.01 18.80 18.23
CA ILE A 158 -17.98 19.64 17.53
C ILE A 158 -19.12 18.83 16.90
N THR A 159 -19.01 17.51 16.93
CA THR A 159 -19.95 16.60 16.25
C THR A 159 -20.98 16.03 17.23
N GLU A 160 -20.52 15.68 18.44
CA GLU A 160 -21.35 15.01 19.44
C GLU A 160 -21.91 16.01 20.45
N ASN A 161 -23.13 15.78 20.91
CA ASN A 161 -23.70 16.51 22.00
C ASN A 161 -23.26 15.91 23.36
N ASP A 162 -23.56 16.64 24.47
CA ASP A 162 -23.16 16.21 25.82
C ASP A 162 -23.68 14.81 26.19
N GLU A 163 -24.87 14.41 25.73
CA GLU A 163 -25.45 13.10 26.01
C GLU A 163 -24.71 11.99 25.27
N SER A 164 -24.36 12.21 24.01
CA SER A 164 -23.58 11.27 23.22
C SER A 164 -22.18 11.04 23.80
N ILE A 165 -21.48 12.11 24.18
CA ILE A 165 -20.17 12.02 24.82
C ILE A 165 -20.25 11.20 26.11
N LEU A 166 -21.31 11.38 26.91
CA LEU A 166 -21.49 10.68 28.18
C LEU A 166 -21.91 9.20 28.03
N THR A 167 -22.33 8.77 26.84
CA THR A 167 -22.77 7.37 26.62
C THR A 167 -21.61 6.37 26.87
N GLY A 168 -20.36 6.76 26.62
CA GLY A 168 -19.18 5.93 26.89
C GLY A 168 -18.51 6.18 28.25
N ALA A 169 -19.16 6.93 29.15
CA ALA A 169 -18.60 7.29 30.44
C ALA A 169 -18.68 6.17 31.48
N GLU A 170 -17.62 6.02 32.26
CA GLU A 170 -17.59 5.13 33.43
C GLU A 170 -17.73 5.96 34.71
N TYR A 171 -18.46 5.44 35.70
CA TYR A 171 -18.72 6.13 36.95
C TYR A 171 -18.26 5.30 38.16
N GLU A 172 -17.79 5.99 39.19
CA GLU A 172 -17.53 5.40 40.50
C GLU A 172 -18.83 4.93 41.18
N PRO A 173 -18.76 4.03 42.16
CA PRO A 173 -19.98 3.65 42.97
C PRO A 173 -20.63 4.85 43.64
N SER A 174 -19.93 5.94 43.85
CA SER A 174 -20.40 7.23 44.37
C SER A 174 -21.31 7.99 43.38
N GLY A 175 -21.31 7.59 42.09
CA GLY A 175 -21.95 8.32 41.01
C GLY A 175 -21.09 9.40 40.37
N GLU A 176 -19.84 9.56 40.82
CA GLU A 176 -18.88 10.49 40.21
C GLU A 176 -18.28 9.93 38.92
N LEU A 177 -18.04 10.80 37.92
CA LEU A 177 -17.37 10.44 36.66
C LEU A 177 -15.95 9.95 36.94
N SER A 178 -15.62 8.73 36.54
CA SER A 178 -14.29 8.15 36.71
C SER A 178 -13.47 8.12 35.42
N LYS A 179 -14.12 7.83 34.30
CA LYS A 179 -13.45 7.76 33.00
C LYS A 179 -14.36 8.19 31.86
N ILE A 180 -13.80 8.91 30.90
CA ILE A 180 -14.48 9.29 29.67
C ILE A 180 -13.50 9.48 28.53
N GLU A 181 -13.95 9.16 27.32
CA GLU A 181 -13.17 9.29 26.08
C GLU A 181 -14.01 10.05 25.04
N PHE A 182 -13.39 11.00 24.34
CA PHE A 182 -14.01 11.75 23.24
C PHE A 182 -12.97 12.29 22.28
N THR A 183 -13.41 12.82 21.13
CA THR A 183 -12.54 13.33 20.08
C THR A 183 -12.31 14.83 20.18
N TRP A 184 -11.10 15.26 19.84
CA TRP A 184 -10.79 16.65 19.51
C TRP A 184 -10.91 16.84 18.01
N GLU A 185 -11.73 17.79 17.57
CA GLU A 185 -12.13 17.97 16.19
C GLU A 185 -11.97 19.41 15.73
N LYS A 186 -11.96 19.58 14.42
CA LYS A 186 -12.11 20.88 13.73
C LYS A 186 -13.12 20.77 12.58
N PRO A 187 -13.81 21.88 12.23
CA PRO A 187 -14.68 21.91 11.05
C PRO A 187 -13.93 21.67 9.74
N GLY A 188 -14.53 20.90 8.86
CA GLY A 188 -14.06 20.68 7.49
C GLY A 188 -12.68 20.05 7.37
N ASN A 189 -12.21 19.96 6.11
CA ASN A 189 -10.86 19.55 5.77
C ASN A 189 -10.37 20.28 4.52
N LYS A 190 -9.13 20.77 4.53
CA LYS A 190 -8.58 21.53 3.38
C LYS A 190 -8.33 20.67 2.14
N LYS A 191 -7.95 19.40 2.35
CA LYS A 191 -7.65 18.44 1.26
C LYS A 191 -8.89 17.67 0.82
N HIS A 192 -9.84 17.43 1.74
CA HIS A 192 -11.06 16.65 1.51
C HIS A 192 -12.28 17.56 1.74
N LYS A 193 -12.71 18.24 0.68
CA LYS A 193 -13.77 19.26 0.77
C LYS A 193 -15.13 18.72 1.19
N ASP A 194 -15.36 17.42 0.99
CA ASP A 194 -16.61 16.74 1.32
C ASP A 194 -16.68 16.30 2.79
N TRP A 195 -15.63 16.52 3.56
CA TRP A 195 -15.63 16.18 4.99
C TRP A 195 -16.20 17.33 5.82
N ASN A 196 -17.19 17.03 6.64
CA ASN A 196 -17.82 18.00 7.53
C ASN A 196 -16.90 18.38 8.70
N ASN A 197 -16.06 17.45 9.16
CA ASN A 197 -15.12 17.62 10.26
C ASN A 197 -13.82 16.83 10.03
N THR A 198 -12.82 17.15 10.85
CA THR A 198 -11.53 16.41 10.91
C THR A 198 -11.20 16.13 12.36
N ILE A 199 -11.03 14.86 12.71
CA ILE A 199 -10.52 14.45 14.03
C ILE A 199 -9.04 14.81 14.12
N LEU A 200 -8.68 15.59 15.14
CA LEU A 200 -7.32 16.03 15.41
C LEU A 200 -6.62 15.13 16.42
N GLY A 201 -7.37 14.52 17.34
CA GLY A 201 -6.87 13.64 18.37
C GLY A 201 -7.98 12.98 19.19
N HIS A 202 -7.58 12.08 20.07
CA HIS A 202 -8.44 11.40 21.03
C HIS A 202 -8.05 11.81 22.45
N LEU A 203 -9.03 12.11 23.29
CA LEU A 203 -8.86 12.54 24.66
C LEU A 203 -9.43 11.47 25.60
N HIS A 204 -8.64 11.09 26.58
CA HIS A 204 -9.00 10.14 27.63
C HIS A 204 -8.81 10.83 28.98
N ILE A 205 -9.89 11.00 29.71
CA ILE A 205 -9.92 11.58 31.06
C ILE A 205 -10.16 10.46 32.05
N GLU A 206 -9.28 10.32 33.03
CA GLU A 206 -9.38 9.41 34.16
C GLU A 206 -9.32 10.23 35.46
N VAL A 207 -9.55 9.61 36.62
CA VAL A 207 -9.66 10.33 37.93
C VAL A 207 -8.48 11.30 38.21
N THR A 208 -7.25 10.88 37.88
CA THR A 208 -6.05 11.67 38.17
C THR A 208 -5.23 12.03 36.94
N LYS A 209 -5.72 11.64 35.75
CA LYS A 209 -4.90 11.68 34.54
C LYS A 209 -5.72 12.10 33.33
N LEU A 210 -5.13 12.91 32.47
CA LEU A 210 -5.63 13.17 31.13
C LEU A 210 -4.57 12.73 30.12
N THR A 211 -5.01 12.00 29.12
CA THR A 211 -4.16 11.59 27.99
C THR A 211 -4.76 12.14 26.71
N ALA A 212 -3.92 12.74 25.87
CA ALA A 212 -4.29 13.15 24.53
C ALA A 212 -3.42 12.43 23.50
N GLU A 213 -4.04 11.74 22.57
CA GLU A 213 -3.37 11.05 21.48
C GLU A 213 -3.57 11.83 20.19
N VAL A 214 -2.49 12.31 19.60
CA VAL A 214 -2.50 13.06 18.34
C VAL A 214 -1.42 12.50 17.39
N ASN A 215 -1.57 12.73 16.10
CA ASN A 215 -0.75 12.07 15.10
C ASN A 215 0.27 12.97 14.40
N SER A 216 0.63 14.11 15.01
CA SER A 216 1.76 14.94 14.58
C SER A 216 2.27 15.85 15.69
N GLU A 217 3.53 16.25 15.58
CA GLU A 217 4.16 17.23 16.47
C GLU A 217 3.39 18.56 16.49
N ASN A 218 2.95 19.03 15.32
CA ASN A 218 2.20 20.27 15.19
C ASN A 218 0.88 20.23 15.99
N ARG A 219 0.16 19.09 15.92
CA ARG A 219 -1.06 18.89 16.73
C ARG A 219 -0.75 18.77 18.20
N ALA A 220 0.37 18.13 18.56
CA ALA A 220 0.80 18.04 19.96
C ALA A 220 1.09 19.41 20.57
N GLN A 221 1.77 20.29 19.85
CA GLN A 221 2.04 21.67 20.30
C GLN A 221 0.75 22.49 20.41
N LYS A 222 -0.15 22.40 19.43
CA LYS A 222 -1.47 23.04 19.50
C LYS A 222 -2.26 22.58 20.71
N PHE A 223 -2.24 21.28 21.01
CA PHE A 223 -2.95 20.75 22.17
C PHE A 223 -2.35 21.24 23.48
N LYS A 224 -1.02 21.32 23.61
CA LYS A 224 -0.37 21.92 24.80
C LYS A 224 -0.85 23.36 25.07
N ALA A 225 -0.89 24.18 24.02
CA ALA A 225 -1.38 25.55 24.13
C ALA A 225 -2.88 25.62 24.52
N LEU A 226 -3.70 24.70 24.02
CA LEU A 226 -5.10 24.57 24.42
C LEU A 226 -5.25 24.20 25.90
N MET A 227 -4.44 23.27 26.40
CA MET A 227 -4.48 22.86 27.81
C MET A 227 -4.14 24.01 28.76
N GLU A 228 -3.13 24.81 28.43
CA GLU A 228 -2.78 25.99 29.19
C GLU A 228 -3.92 27.01 29.26
N LYS A 229 -4.70 27.12 28.17
CA LYS A 229 -5.83 28.06 28.09
C LYS A 229 -7.10 27.51 28.77
N LEU A 230 -7.42 26.22 28.59
CA LEU A 230 -8.70 25.66 29.00
C LEU A 230 -8.69 25.07 30.41
N LEU A 231 -7.53 24.61 30.90
CA LEU A 231 -7.32 24.03 32.23
C LEU A 231 -6.13 24.67 32.97
N PRO A 232 -6.09 26.01 33.12
CA PRO A 232 -4.97 26.69 33.73
C PRO A 232 -4.81 26.23 35.19
N GLY A 233 -3.64 25.67 35.53
CA GLY A 233 -3.33 25.17 36.87
C GLY A 233 -4.08 23.87 37.29
N LYS A 234 -5.07 23.40 36.53
CA LYS A 234 -5.85 22.18 36.79
C LYS A 234 -5.30 20.95 36.13
N ALA A 235 -4.50 21.08 35.09
CA ALA A 235 -3.78 20.00 34.42
C ALA A 235 -2.30 20.34 34.37
N ARG A 236 -1.46 19.45 34.92
CA ARG A 236 -0.01 19.58 34.87
C ARG A 236 0.57 18.66 33.83
N TYR A 237 1.21 19.23 32.82
CA TYR A 237 1.93 18.43 31.81
C TYR A 237 3.02 17.58 32.49
N LYS A 238 3.04 16.28 32.17
CA LYS A 238 4.00 15.31 32.70
C LYS A 238 5.03 14.91 31.65
N THR A 239 4.57 14.39 30.50
CA THR A 239 5.46 13.91 29.44
C THR A 239 4.70 13.73 28.12
N THR A 240 5.47 13.57 27.04
CA THR A 240 4.96 13.09 25.75
C THR A 240 5.71 11.83 25.37
N VAL A 241 4.99 10.76 25.09
CA VAL A 241 5.52 9.54 24.49
C VAL A 241 5.33 9.68 22.98
N ILE A 242 6.41 9.50 22.21
CA ILE A 242 6.38 9.57 20.74
C ILE A 242 6.62 8.17 20.19
N GLU A 243 5.74 7.74 19.29
CA GLU A 243 5.83 6.45 18.64
C GLU A 243 5.83 6.66 17.12
N SER A 244 6.86 6.11 16.45
CA SER A 244 6.94 6.16 14.99
C SER A 244 5.99 5.13 14.35
N PRO A 245 5.58 5.32 13.08
CA PRO A 245 4.81 4.31 12.35
C PRO A 245 5.49 2.93 12.33
N GLN A 246 6.82 2.90 12.28
CA GLN A 246 7.61 1.67 12.34
C GLN A 246 7.45 0.95 13.68
N ALA A 247 7.54 1.70 14.79
CA ALA A 247 7.35 1.15 16.14
C ALA A 247 5.91 0.66 16.34
N MET A 248 4.92 1.38 15.77
CA MET A 248 3.52 0.95 15.79
C MET A 248 3.31 -0.37 15.03
N LEU A 249 3.89 -0.50 13.84
CA LEU A 249 3.82 -1.74 13.06
C LEU A 249 4.46 -2.90 13.81
N ALA A 250 5.66 -2.73 14.33
CA ALA A 250 6.37 -3.76 15.11
C ALA A 250 5.59 -4.17 16.38
N ARG A 251 4.85 -3.24 17.00
CA ARG A 251 3.96 -3.55 18.12
C ARG A 251 2.71 -4.29 17.64
N ALA A 252 2.08 -3.83 16.56
CA ALA A 252 0.89 -4.46 16.00
C ALA A 252 1.17 -5.91 15.56
N GLU A 253 2.34 -6.19 14.98
CA GLU A 253 2.77 -7.55 14.65
C GLU A 253 2.87 -8.45 15.90
N LYS A 254 3.41 -7.92 17.01
CA LYS A 254 3.49 -8.65 18.29
C LYS A 254 2.12 -8.84 18.94
N GLU A 255 1.25 -7.84 18.87
CA GLU A 255 -0.08 -7.84 19.48
C GLU A 255 -1.14 -8.50 18.56
N GLY A 256 -0.89 -8.58 17.25
CA GLY A 256 -1.81 -9.14 16.25
C GLY A 256 -2.23 -10.60 16.51
N ASN A 257 -1.47 -11.31 17.32
CA ASN A 257 -1.81 -12.64 17.82
C ASN A 257 -2.66 -12.65 19.10
N SER A 258 -2.97 -11.47 19.67
CA SER A 258 -3.80 -11.39 20.87
C SER A 258 -5.24 -11.80 20.59
N ALA A 259 -5.93 -12.33 21.60
CA ALA A 259 -7.34 -12.72 21.49
C ALA A 259 -8.24 -11.54 21.09
N ARG A 260 -7.92 -10.34 21.60
CA ARG A 260 -8.64 -9.08 21.29
C ARG A 260 -8.47 -8.67 19.82
N ALA A 261 -7.25 -8.76 19.28
CA ALA A 261 -7.00 -8.46 17.88
C ALA A 261 -7.74 -9.43 16.94
N LYS A 262 -7.75 -10.72 17.28
CA LYS A 262 -8.49 -11.76 16.53
C LYS A 262 -10.01 -11.53 16.57
N GLN A 263 -10.53 -11.10 17.71
CA GLN A 263 -11.96 -10.79 17.84
C GLN A 263 -12.33 -9.56 17.02
N HIS A 264 -11.53 -8.49 17.08
CA HIS A 264 -11.76 -7.28 16.28
C HIS A 264 -11.65 -7.58 14.78
N GLN A 265 -10.69 -8.41 14.37
CA GLN A 265 -10.59 -8.86 12.98
C GLN A 265 -11.85 -9.62 12.54
N LYS A 266 -12.34 -10.52 13.40
CA LYS A 266 -13.57 -11.29 13.12
C LYS A 266 -14.80 -10.38 12.98
N GLU A 267 -14.97 -9.41 13.87
CA GLU A 267 -16.05 -8.42 13.79
C GLU A 267 -15.95 -7.58 12.49
N GLN A 268 -14.74 -7.19 12.11
CA GLN A 268 -14.48 -6.47 10.86
C GLN A 268 -14.79 -7.34 9.63
N ASP A 269 -14.42 -8.63 9.67
CA ASP A 269 -14.70 -9.57 8.58
C ASP A 269 -16.23 -9.83 8.47
N GLU A 270 -16.95 -9.93 9.59
CA GLU A 270 -18.39 -10.07 9.61
C GLU A 270 -19.08 -8.82 9.00
N LEU A 271 -18.62 -7.62 9.35
CA LEU A 271 -19.12 -6.37 8.78
C LEU A 271 -18.83 -6.30 7.27
N ASN A 272 -17.62 -6.61 6.87
CA ASN A 272 -17.23 -6.60 5.45
C ASN A 272 -17.99 -7.65 4.63
N ASN A 273 -18.41 -8.75 5.24
CA ASN A 273 -19.20 -9.80 4.59
C ASN A 273 -20.72 -9.50 4.56
N HIS A 274 -21.17 -8.39 5.17
CA HIS A 274 -22.56 -8.02 5.12
C HIS A 274 -22.98 -7.68 3.68
N PRO A 275 -24.09 -8.26 3.13
CA PRO A 275 -24.44 -8.11 1.72
C PRO A 275 -24.56 -6.66 1.24
N GLU A 276 -25.13 -5.78 2.05
CA GLU A 276 -25.27 -4.34 1.71
C GLU A 276 -23.92 -3.63 1.64
N VAL A 277 -22.97 -3.96 2.54
CA VAL A 277 -21.62 -3.41 2.53
C VAL A 277 -20.86 -3.89 1.30
N GLN A 278 -20.99 -5.16 0.95
CA GLN A 278 -20.37 -5.72 -0.25
C GLN A 278 -20.85 -5.05 -1.54
N VAL A 279 -22.15 -4.78 -1.65
CA VAL A 279 -22.72 -4.05 -2.80
C VAL A 279 -22.12 -2.64 -2.89
N GLN A 280 -22.06 -1.92 -1.76
CA GLN A 280 -21.47 -0.57 -1.75
C GLN A 280 -19.97 -0.58 -2.14
N ILE A 281 -19.21 -1.54 -1.63
CA ILE A 281 -17.78 -1.69 -1.98
C ILE A 281 -17.64 -2.01 -3.48
N ALA A 282 -18.46 -2.93 -4.01
CA ALA A 282 -18.44 -3.29 -5.42
C ALA A 282 -18.77 -2.08 -6.34
N ASP A 283 -19.76 -1.29 -5.98
CA ASP A 283 -20.13 -0.08 -6.73
C ASP A 283 -19.04 1.00 -6.66
N TYR A 284 -18.44 1.21 -5.48
CA TYR A 284 -17.28 2.09 -5.33
C TYR A 284 -16.11 1.65 -6.20
N MET A 285 -15.78 0.35 -6.20
CA MET A 285 -14.69 -0.20 -7.01
C MET A 285 -14.98 -0.05 -8.51
N ARG A 286 -16.20 -0.33 -8.97
CA ARG A 286 -16.59 -0.09 -10.37
C ARG A 286 -16.42 1.37 -10.77
N GLN A 287 -16.86 2.30 -9.93
CA GLN A 287 -16.70 3.73 -10.21
C GLN A 287 -15.22 4.14 -10.23
N HIS A 288 -14.43 3.70 -9.25
CA HIS A 288 -13.00 3.96 -9.19
C HIS A 288 -12.28 3.49 -10.46
N TYR A 289 -12.51 2.25 -10.90
CA TYR A 289 -11.87 1.70 -12.08
C TYR A 289 -12.44 2.24 -13.39
N ARG A 290 -13.66 2.77 -13.41
CA ARG A 290 -14.21 3.50 -14.57
C ARG A 290 -13.35 4.73 -14.90
N ASP A 291 -12.89 5.45 -13.90
CA ASP A 291 -12.14 6.70 -14.05
C ASP A 291 -10.62 6.49 -14.13
N TRP A 292 -10.15 5.31 -13.69
CA TRP A 292 -8.73 4.96 -13.65
C TRP A 292 -7.97 5.18 -14.97
N PRO A 293 -8.49 4.83 -16.18
CA PRO A 293 -7.78 5.03 -17.44
C PRO A 293 -7.44 6.48 -17.74
N SER A 294 -8.13 7.43 -17.12
CA SER A 294 -7.96 8.88 -17.29
C SER A 294 -7.11 9.52 -16.19
N GLN A 295 -6.74 8.77 -15.18
CA GLN A 295 -5.90 9.26 -14.07
C GLN A 295 -4.43 9.28 -14.47
N LYS A 296 -3.71 10.33 -14.05
CA LYS A 296 -2.25 10.42 -14.23
C LYS A 296 -1.55 9.51 -13.22
N LEU A 297 -0.75 8.60 -13.71
CA LEU A 297 -0.05 7.62 -12.88
C LEU A 297 1.46 7.93 -12.85
N PRO A 298 2.09 8.06 -11.66
CA PRO A 298 3.53 8.28 -11.54
C PRO A 298 4.35 7.20 -12.25
N ILE A 299 3.94 5.95 -12.17
CA ILE A 299 4.61 4.80 -12.80
C ILE A 299 4.55 4.86 -14.34
N LEU A 300 3.64 5.63 -14.91
CA LEU A 300 3.57 5.93 -16.34
C LEU A 300 4.21 7.29 -16.68
N ASN A 301 5.13 7.75 -15.85
CA ASN A 301 5.78 9.06 -15.99
C ASN A 301 4.78 10.23 -16.07
N GLY A 302 3.72 10.17 -15.24
CA GLY A 302 2.66 11.18 -15.18
C GLY A 302 1.67 11.14 -16.33
N LYS A 303 1.74 10.13 -17.20
CA LYS A 303 0.75 9.90 -18.26
C LYS A 303 -0.46 9.15 -17.72
N THR A 304 -1.58 9.26 -18.41
CA THR A 304 -2.74 8.40 -18.20
C THR A 304 -2.56 7.07 -18.93
N ALA A 305 -3.29 6.01 -18.53
CA ALA A 305 -3.28 4.75 -19.26
C ALA A 305 -3.67 4.95 -20.75
N LEU A 306 -4.69 5.76 -21.03
CA LEU A 306 -5.10 6.14 -22.39
C LEU A 306 -4.00 6.84 -23.21
N GLN A 307 -3.10 7.56 -22.55
CA GLN A 307 -1.95 8.19 -23.21
C GLN A 307 -0.80 7.19 -23.42
N ALA A 308 -0.57 6.34 -22.44
CA ALA A 308 0.53 5.37 -22.47
C ALA A 308 0.35 4.31 -23.56
N ILE A 309 -0.86 3.78 -23.75
CA ILE A 309 -1.15 2.73 -24.76
C ILE A 309 -0.87 3.12 -26.20
N LYS A 310 -0.57 4.41 -26.49
CA LYS A 310 -0.21 4.89 -27.82
C LYS A 310 1.18 4.39 -28.27
N THR A 311 1.98 3.84 -27.37
CA THR A 311 3.32 3.27 -27.66
C THR A 311 3.33 1.80 -27.29
N LYS A 312 4.22 1.01 -27.94
CA LYS A 312 4.40 -0.41 -27.62
C LYS A 312 4.77 -0.61 -26.13
N ASP A 313 5.80 0.08 -25.67
CA ASP A 313 6.25 0.00 -24.27
C ASP A 313 5.15 0.42 -23.29
N GLY A 314 4.38 1.46 -23.64
CA GLY A 314 3.26 1.90 -22.82
C GLY A 314 2.11 0.89 -22.76
N LYS A 315 1.81 0.18 -23.85
CA LYS A 315 0.84 -0.94 -23.85
C LYS A 315 1.31 -2.05 -22.91
N GLU A 316 2.57 -2.46 -23.01
CA GLU A 316 3.15 -3.50 -22.17
C GLU A 316 3.13 -3.10 -20.69
N MET A 317 3.40 -1.81 -20.38
CA MET A 317 3.35 -1.33 -19.00
C MET A 317 1.93 -1.24 -18.45
N VAL A 318 0.96 -0.79 -19.25
CA VAL A 318 -0.46 -0.74 -18.83
C VAL A 318 -1.01 -2.15 -18.60
N GLU A 319 -0.67 -3.12 -19.47
CA GLU A 319 -1.05 -4.52 -19.24
C GLU A 319 -0.42 -5.07 -17.96
N ALA A 320 0.86 -4.77 -17.70
CA ALA A 320 1.53 -5.15 -16.46
C ALA A 320 0.82 -4.57 -15.21
N LEU A 321 0.36 -3.32 -15.30
CA LEU A 321 -0.43 -2.70 -14.22
C LEU A 321 -1.77 -3.41 -14.01
N LEU A 322 -2.49 -3.75 -15.09
CA LEU A 322 -3.77 -4.48 -14.99
C LEU A 322 -3.57 -5.88 -14.39
N MET A 323 -2.51 -6.59 -14.78
CA MET A 323 -2.15 -7.88 -14.20
C MET A 323 -1.83 -7.78 -12.71
N ASP A 324 -1.12 -6.73 -12.30
CA ASP A 324 -0.78 -6.49 -10.90
C ASP A 324 -2.04 -6.15 -10.07
N ILE A 325 -2.94 -5.31 -10.61
CA ILE A 325 -4.24 -5.00 -9.98
C ILE A 325 -5.08 -6.28 -9.83
N GLU A 326 -5.17 -7.09 -10.88
CA GLU A 326 -5.90 -8.36 -10.87
C GLU A 326 -5.34 -9.33 -9.83
N ARG A 327 -4.00 -9.44 -9.76
CA ARG A 327 -3.31 -10.31 -8.79
C ARG A 327 -3.60 -9.88 -7.35
N ARG A 328 -3.45 -8.59 -7.04
CA ARG A 328 -3.75 -8.04 -5.70
C ARG A 328 -5.23 -8.13 -5.38
N GLY A 329 -6.09 -7.88 -6.34
CA GLY A 329 -7.53 -7.93 -6.19
C GLY A 329 -8.08 -9.30 -5.79
N LYS A 330 -7.37 -10.40 -6.06
CA LYS A 330 -7.73 -11.74 -5.57
C LYS A 330 -7.67 -11.87 -4.04
N HIS A 331 -6.86 -11.04 -3.40
CA HIS A 331 -6.61 -11.09 -1.95
C HIS A 331 -7.34 -9.97 -1.19
N THR A 332 -8.15 -9.15 -1.85
CA THR A 332 -9.00 -8.15 -1.20
C THR A 332 -10.30 -8.76 -0.68
N THR A 333 -10.93 -8.11 0.28
CA THR A 333 -12.23 -8.51 0.81
C THR A 333 -13.23 -7.36 0.60
N PRO A 334 -14.25 -7.50 -0.28
CA PRO A 334 -14.45 -8.62 -1.22
C PRO A 334 -13.36 -8.69 -2.32
N PRO A 335 -13.17 -9.86 -2.97
CA PRO A 335 -12.28 -9.95 -4.11
C PRO A 335 -12.71 -9.03 -5.27
N LEU A 336 -11.73 -8.47 -5.98
CA LEU A 336 -12.01 -7.65 -7.15
C LEU A 336 -12.70 -8.49 -8.24
N ASP A 337 -13.81 -7.97 -8.76
CA ASP A 337 -14.54 -8.61 -9.85
C ASP A 337 -13.69 -8.62 -11.13
N HIS A 338 -13.40 -9.82 -11.64
CA HIS A 338 -12.62 -10.00 -12.87
C HIS A 338 -13.25 -9.31 -14.08
N ALA A 339 -14.58 -9.11 -14.08
CA ALA A 339 -15.27 -8.39 -15.15
C ALA A 339 -14.78 -6.94 -15.28
N ILE A 340 -14.42 -6.29 -14.19
CA ILE A 340 -13.89 -4.92 -14.19
C ILE A 340 -12.56 -4.85 -14.98
N ILE A 341 -11.68 -5.82 -14.76
CA ILE A 341 -10.37 -5.86 -15.45
C ILE A 341 -10.55 -6.21 -16.93
N ALA A 342 -11.47 -7.12 -17.25
CA ALA A 342 -11.79 -7.45 -18.64
C ALA A 342 -12.35 -6.23 -19.40
N GLU A 343 -13.28 -5.48 -18.80
CA GLU A 343 -13.81 -4.23 -19.35
C GLU A 343 -12.70 -3.18 -19.57
N LEU A 344 -11.76 -3.07 -18.63
CA LEU A 344 -10.63 -2.17 -18.77
C LEU A 344 -9.72 -2.55 -19.94
N ARG A 345 -9.40 -3.84 -20.10
CA ARG A 345 -8.62 -4.33 -21.25
C ARG A 345 -9.31 -4.01 -22.58
N GLU A 346 -10.63 -4.27 -22.67
CA GLU A 346 -11.41 -3.93 -23.85
C GLU A 346 -11.38 -2.43 -24.17
N ARG A 347 -11.66 -1.58 -23.19
CA ARG A 347 -11.63 -0.11 -23.34
C ARG A 347 -10.27 0.44 -23.76
N LEU A 348 -9.19 -0.21 -23.35
CA LEU A 348 -7.81 0.17 -23.65
C LEU A 348 -7.26 -0.51 -24.91
N GLY A 349 -8.05 -1.37 -25.57
CA GLY A 349 -7.61 -2.13 -26.77
C GLY A 349 -6.43 -3.06 -26.46
N LEU A 350 -6.49 -3.74 -25.31
CA LEU A 350 -5.52 -4.71 -24.82
C LEU A 350 -6.09 -6.14 -24.78
N ALA A 351 -7.36 -6.29 -25.16
CA ALA A 351 -8.05 -7.59 -25.26
C ALA A 351 -7.64 -8.35 -26.51
#